data_7e14ecf735dc2201aa1b4bb924dfc212
#
_entry.id   7e14ecf735dc2201aa1b4bb924dfc212
#
_cell.length_a   1.000
_cell.length_b   1.000
_cell.length_c   1.000
_cell.angle_alpha   90.00
_cell.angle_beta   90.00
_cell.angle_gamma   90.00
#
_symmetry.space_group_name_H-M   'P 1'
#
loop_
_entity.id
_entity.type
_entity.pdbx_description
1 polymer ?
#
loop_
_entity_poly.entity_id
_entity_poly.type
_entity_poly.pdbx_seq_one_letter_code
_entity_poly.pdbx_strand_id
1 'polypeptide(L)'
;MALLKVLVVEDSPTMRQLIAFALRPLKECEIVEAVDGLDGLKKLSQQQFNIALIDINMPLMDGLKLIRLMKEDPRNRQTPVVIISTEGSDTVKEKAQALGVNAYITKPIKAAFVLQTVRSLIAASPPAAGRPAI
;
A
#
# COMPACT_ATOMS: atom_id res chain seq x y z
N MET A 1 15.77 1.36 -16.48
CA MET A 1 15.41 1.02 -15.10
C MET A 1 13.92 0.81 -14.98
N ALA A 2 13.51 -0.10 -14.13
CA ALA A 2 12.09 -0.35 -13.96
C ALA A 2 11.43 0.82 -13.23
N LEU A 3 10.25 1.22 -13.70
CA LEU A 3 9.42 2.22 -13.03
C LEU A 3 8.83 1.61 -11.75
N LEU A 4 9.01 2.31 -10.65
CA LEU A 4 8.44 1.89 -9.37
C LEU A 4 6.97 2.28 -9.33
N LYS A 5 6.09 1.31 -9.14
CA LYS A 5 4.66 1.57 -9.07
C LYS A 5 4.15 1.40 -7.65
N VAL A 6 3.53 2.45 -7.14
CA VAL A 6 2.97 2.50 -5.78
C VAL A 6 1.47 2.70 -5.88
N LEU A 7 0.72 1.80 -5.25
CA LEU A 7 -0.73 1.96 -5.12
C LEU A 7 -1.03 2.64 -3.79
N VAL A 8 -1.85 3.68 -3.83
CA VAL A 8 -2.32 4.36 -2.62
C VAL A 8 -3.84 4.27 -2.59
N VAL A 9 -4.38 3.53 -1.63
CA VAL A 9 -5.82 3.35 -1.45
C VAL A 9 -6.25 4.16 -0.23
N GLU A 10 -6.91 5.28 -0.47
CA GLU A 10 -7.24 6.25 0.56
C GLU A 10 -8.40 7.13 0.06
N ASP A 11 -9.47 7.23 0.84
CA ASP A 11 -10.64 8.00 0.43
C ASP A 11 -10.48 9.51 0.60
N SER A 12 -9.54 9.97 1.41
CA SER A 12 -9.29 11.39 1.63
C SER A 12 -8.34 11.96 0.56
N PRO A 13 -8.79 12.93 -0.25
CA PRO A 13 -7.90 13.56 -1.23
C PRO A 13 -6.70 14.24 -0.57
N THR A 14 -6.92 14.88 0.58
CA THR A 14 -5.84 15.55 1.31
C THR A 14 -4.78 14.54 1.74
N MET A 15 -5.20 13.39 2.26
CA MET A 15 -4.27 12.38 2.71
C MET A 15 -3.50 11.78 1.52
N ARG A 16 -4.19 11.57 0.37
CA ARG A 16 -3.49 11.09 -0.82
C ARG A 16 -2.39 12.07 -1.25
N GLN A 17 -2.68 13.38 -1.17
CA GLN A 17 -1.68 14.40 -1.50
C GLN A 17 -0.50 14.37 -0.54
N LEU A 18 -0.75 14.18 0.75
CA LEU A 18 0.31 14.09 1.75
C LEU A 18 1.21 12.88 1.50
N ILE A 19 0.61 11.74 1.17
CA ILE A 19 1.38 10.54 0.87
C ILE A 19 2.20 10.73 -0.40
N ALA A 20 1.60 11.31 -1.44
CA ALA A 20 2.31 11.59 -2.68
C ALA A 20 3.49 12.52 -2.44
N PHE A 21 3.30 13.55 -1.62
CA PHE A 21 4.38 14.46 -1.25
C PHE A 21 5.51 13.73 -0.53
N ALA A 22 5.15 12.84 0.41
CA ALA A 22 6.15 12.08 1.16
C ALA A 22 7.01 11.21 0.25
N LEU A 23 6.46 10.73 -0.86
CA LEU A 23 7.17 9.84 -1.78
C LEU A 23 7.87 10.55 -2.93
N ARG A 24 7.78 11.89 -3.00
CA ARG A 24 8.43 12.65 -4.07
C ARG A 24 9.93 12.41 -4.20
N PRO A 25 10.71 12.17 -3.13
CA PRO A 25 12.13 11.88 -3.28
C PRO A 25 12.44 10.57 -4.02
N LEU A 26 11.46 9.68 -4.16
CA LEU A 26 11.68 8.44 -4.92
C LEU A 26 11.71 8.74 -6.41
N LYS A 27 12.82 8.39 -7.05
CA LYS A 27 12.99 8.60 -8.49
C LYS A 27 12.27 7.49 -9.25
N GLU A 28 11.79 7.86 -10.44
CA GLU A 28 11.12 6.89 -11.33
C GLU A 28 10.00 6.15 -10.61
N CYS A 29 9.16 6.93 -9.92
CA CYS A 29 8.05 6.40 -9.14
C CYS A 29 6.74 6.90 -9.72
N GLU A 30 5.85 5.97 -10.02
CA GLU A 30 4.48 6.28 -10.43
C GLU A 30 3.55 5.94 -9.27
N ILE A 31 2.75 6.92 -8.86
CA ILE A 31 1.75 6.71 -7.82
C ILE A 31 0.39 6.59 -8.49
N VAL A 32 -0.28 5.46 -8.24
CA VAL A 32 -1.63 5.22 -8.70
C VAL A 32 -2.55 5.34 -7.49
N GLU A 33 -3.54 6.23 -7.57
CA GLU A 33 -4.44 6.49 -6.48
C GLU A 33 -5.76 5.76 -6.67
N ALA A 34 -6.25 5.17 -5.60
CA ALA A 34 -7.58 4.56 -5.54
C ALA A 34 -8.35 5.24 -4.42
N VAL A 35 -9.62 5.55 -4.67
CA VAL A 35 -10.43 6.37 -3.78
C VAL A 35 -11.18 5.56 -2.72
N ASP A 36 -11.23 4.25 -2.88
CA ASP A 36 -11.85 3.34 -1.91
C ASP A 36 -11.35 1.91 -2.16
N GLY A 37 -11.85 0.96 -1.37
CA GLY A 37 -11.41 -0.43 -1.48
C GLY A 37 -11.79 -1.09 -2.80
N LEU A 38 -12.98 -0.77 -3.33
CA LEU A 38 -13.40 -1.33 -4.62
C LEU A 38 -12.53 -0.82 -5.75
N ASP A 39 -12.21 0.47 -5.74
CA ASP A 39 -11.31 1.06 -6.73
C ASP A 39 -9.91 0.47 -6.61
N GLY A 40 -9.45 0.23 -5.38
CA GLY A 40 -8.18 -0.44 -5.13
C GLY A 40 -8.15 -1.84 -5.72
N LEU A 41 -9.20 -2.61 -5.52
CA LEU A 41 -9.30 -3.95 -6.07
C LEU A 41 -9.27 -3.92 -7.60
N LYS A 42 -9.99 -2.96 -8.20
CA LYS A 42 -9.99 -2.79 -9.65
C LYS A 42 -8.58 -2.54 -10.17
N LYS A 43 -7.84 -1.64 -9.52
CA LYS A 43 -6.48 -1.31 -9.96
C LYS A 43 -5.52 -2.49 -9.79
N LEU A 44 -5.69 -3.26 -8.71
CA LEU A 44 -4.90 -4.46 -8.48
C LEU A 44 -5.17 -5.55 -9.53
N SER A 45 -6.36 -5.55 -10.13
CA SER A 45 -6.68 -6.51 -11.19
C SER A 45 -6.13 -6.07 -12.55
N GLN A 46 -5.80 -4.80 -12.71
CA GLN A 46 -5.37 -4.23 -13.98
C GLN A 46 -3.86 -4.18 -14.15
N GLN A 47 -3.11 -4.08 -13.05
CA GLN A 47 -1.66 -3.94 -13.12
C GLN A 47 -0.98 -4.41 -11.83
N GLN A 48 0.32 -4.62 -11.92
CA GLN A 48 1.13 -5.03 -10.78
C GLN A 48 1.74 -3.81 -10.09
N PHE A 49 1.87 -3.89 -8.76
CA PHE A 49 2.46 -2.83 -7.96
C PHE A 49 3.66 -3.36 -7.18
N ASN A 50 4.59 -2.47 -6.90
CA ASN A 50 5.75 -2.78 -6.07
C ASN A 50 5.42 -2.71 -4.59
N ILE A 51 4.43 -1.90 -4.22
CA ILE A 51 3.99 -1.72 -2.85
C ILE A 51 2.60 -1.10 -2.87
N ALA A 52 1.80 -1.40 -1.86
CA ALA A 52 0.48 -0.80 -1.68
C ALA A 52 0.39 -0.18 -0.30
N LEU A 53 -0.06 1.09 -0.25
CA LEU A 53 -0.36 1.80 1.00
C LEU A 53 -1.87 1.90 1.10
N ILE A 54 -2.45 1.33 2.16
CA ILE A 54 -3.88 1.11 2.25
C ILE A 54 -4.42 1.61 3.58
N ASP A 55 -5.44 2.49 3.53
CA ASP A 55 -6.18 2.87 4.72
C ASP A 55 -7.20 1.78 5.06
N ILE A 56 -7.43 1.57 6.34
CA ILE A 56 -8.41 0.59 6.81
C ILE A 56 -9.82 1.14 6.73
N ASN A 57 -10.03 2.38 7.21
CA ASN A 57 -11.37 2.95 7.38
C ASN A 57 -11.82 3.65 6.12
N MET A 58 -12.47 2.91 5.24
CA MET A 58 -12.98 3.43 3.96
C MET A 58 -14.40 2.93 3.73
N PRO A 59 -15.20 3.70 2.95
CA PRO A 59 -16.53 3.21 2.58
C PRO A 59 -16.44 2.04 1.59
N LEU A 60 -17.52 1.30 1.46
CA LEU A 60 -17.76 0.21 0.52
C LEU A 60 -16.97 -1.05 0.87
N MET A 61 -15.66 -0.97 0.91
CA MET A 61 -14.81 -2.08 1.28
C MET A 61 -13.66 -1.55 2.15
N ASP A 62 -13.56 -2.03 3.38
CA ASP A 62 -12.48 -1.62 4.26
C ASP A 62 -11.14 -2.21 3.82
N GLY A 63 -10.05 -1.61 4.32
CA GLY A 63 -8.71 -1.99 3.90
C GLY A 63 -8.32 -3.41 4.28
N LEU A 64 -8.79 -3.92 5.42
CA LEU A 64 -8.46 -5.29 5.82
C LEU A 64 -9.05 -6.32 4.86
N LYS A 65 -10.28 -6.07 4.40
CA LYS A 65 -10.90 -6.95 3.40
C LYS A 65 -10.15 -6.90 2.08
N LEU A 66 -9.77 -5.70 1.65
CA LEU A 66 -8.99 -5.55 0.42
C LEU A 66 -7.67 -6.32 0.52
N ILE A 67 -6.97 -6.21 1.65
CA ILE A 67 -5.71 -6.91 1.85
C ILE A 67 -5.91 -8.42 1.82
N ARG A 68 -6.99 -8.92 2.43
CA ARG A 68 -7.29 -10.34 2.40
C ARG A 68 -7.47 -10.83 0.97
N LEU A 69 -8.20 -10.06 0.15
CA LEU A 69 -8.38 -10.41 -1.26
C LEU A 69 -7.06 -10.39 -2.02
N MET A 70 -6.18 -9.43 -1.71
CA MET A 70 -4.84 -9.41 -2.31
C MET A 70 -4.05 -10.68 -1.98
N LYS A 71 -4.10 -11.12 -0.73
CA LYS A 71 -3.34 -12.28 -0.29
C LYS A 71 -3.88 -13.58 -0.87
N GLU A 72 -5.14 -13.60 -1.29
CA GLU A 72 -5.75 -14.75 -1.96
C GLU A 72 -5.45 -14.79 -3.45
N ASP A 73 -4.98 -13.70 -4.03
CA ASP A 73 -4.68 -13.61 -5.47
C ASP A 73 -3.20 -13.88 -5.69
N PRO A 74 -2.84 -14.93 -6.45
CA PRO A 74 -1.43 -15.24 -6.70
C PRO A 74 -0.62 -14.10 -7.31
N ARG A 75 -1.29 -13.20 -8.05
CA ARG A 75 -0.60 -12.07 -8.68
C ARG A 75 -0.23 -10.99 -7.66
N ASN A 76 -0.97 -10.90 -6.55
CA ASN A 76 -0.83 -9.79 -5.61
C ASN A 76 -0.34 -10.21 -4.23
N ARG A 77 -0.28 -11.51 -3.95
CA ARG A 77 0.04 -11.98 -2.59
C ARG A 77 1.43 -11.59 -2.13
N GLN A 78 2.35 -11.40 -3.05
CA GLN A 78 3.73 -11.02 -2.72
C GLN A 78 3.93 -9.51 -2.63
N THR A 79 2.95 -8.73 -3.02
CA THR A 79 3.05 -7.27 -2.97
C THR A 79 3.11 -6.81 -1.53
N PRO A 80 4.16 -6.07 -1.12
CA PRO A 80 4.22 -5.52 0.23
C PRO A 80 3.07 -4.57 0.50
N VAL A 81 2.53 -4.63 1.70
CA VAL A 81 1.41 -3.79 2.12
C VAL A 81 1.78 -3.00 3.35
N VAL A 82 1.53 -1.70 3.30
CA VAL A 82 1.64 -0.78 4.44
C VAL A 82 0.26 -0.27 4.75
N ILE A 83 -0.20 -0.44 5.98
CA ILE A 83 -1.45 0.17 6.43
C ILE A 83 -1.14 1.58 6.93
N ILE A 84 -1.95 2.55 6.52
CA ILE A 84 -1.89 3.92 7.03
C ILE A 84 -3.27 4.26 7.55
N SER A 85 -3.44 4.38 8.87
CA SER A 85 -4.78 4.52 9.44
C SER A 85 -4.76 5.28 10.77
N THR A 86 -5.91 5.88 11.11
CA THR A 86 -6.14 6.43 12.45
C THR A 86 -6.42 5.32 13.46
N GLU A 87 -6.78 4.13 12.99
CA GLU A 87 -7.10 3.00 13.85
C GLU A 87 -5.81 2.41 14.42
N GLY A 88 -5.64 2.50 15.73
CA GLY A 88 -4.40 2.06 16.36
C GLY A 88 -4.59 0.99 17.43
N SER A 89 -5.77 0.35 17.51
CA SER A 89 -6.01 -0.67 18.53
C SER A 89 -5.16 -1.91 18.30
N ASP A 90 -4.83 -2.60 19.38
CA ASP A 90 -4.07 -3.85 19.30
C ASP A 90 -4.82 -4.91 18.52
N THR A 91 -6.15 -4.96 18.65
CA THR A 91 -6.98 -5.92 17.93
C THR A 91 -6.84 -5.77 16.42
N VAL A 92 -6.90 -4.53 15.93
CA VAL A 92 -6.77 -4.25 14.50
C VAL A 92 -5.35 -4.56 14.02
N LYS A 93 -4.35 -4.20 14.81
CA LYS A 93 -2.94 -4.49 14.46
C LYS A 93 -2.68 -5.99 14.40
N GLU A 94 -3.28 -6.76 15.30
CA GLU A 94 -3.16 -8.21 15.28
C GLU A 94 -3.79 -8.81 14.02
N LYS A 95 -4.96 -8.32 13.63
CA LYS A 95 -5.61 -8.77 12.40
C LYS A 95 -4.76 -8.45 11.17
N ALA A 96 -4.19 -7.26 11.13
CA ALA A 96 -3.31 -6.84 10.04
C ALA A 96 -2.08 -7.75 9.97
N GLN A 97 -1.46 -8.02 11.11
CA GLN A 97 -0.30 -8.89 11.18
C GLN A 97 -0.62 -10.30 10.71
N ALA A 98 -1.78 -10.83 11.10
CA ALA A 98 -2.23 -12.15 10.67
C ALA A 98 -2.42 -12.23 9.16
N LEU A 99 -2.75 -11.11 8.50
CA LEU A 99 -2.87 -11.04 7.05
C LEU A 99 -1.52 -10.89 6.34
N GLY A 100 -0.42 -10.74 7.09
CA GLY A 100 0.91 -10.61 6.49
C GLY A 100 1.25 -9.19 6.04
N VAL A 101 0.67 -8.18 6.69
CA VAL A 101 0.98 -6.78 6.42
C VAL A 101 2.43 -6.49 6.84
N ASN A 102 3.14 -5.72 6.02
CA ASN A 102 4.57 -5.48 6.22
C ASN A 102 4.87 -4.31 7.16
N ALA A 103 3.96 -3.34 7.24
CA ALA A 103 4.13 -2.22 8.16
C ALA A 103 2.77 -1.59 8.48
N TYR A 104 2.71 -0.88 9.59
CA TYR A 104 1.50 -0.21 10.05
C TYR A 104 1.89 1.19 10.51
N ILE A 105 1.36 2.21 9.83
CA ILE A 105 1.64 3.60 10.15
C ILE A 105 0.36 4.24 10.67
N THR A 106 0.41 4.76 11.90
CA THR A 106 -0.74 5.42 12.51
C THR A 106 -0.74 6.90 12.11
N LYS A 107 -1.90 7.42 11.73
CA LYS A 107 -2.07 8.84 11.44
C LYS A 107 -2.02 9.65 12.74
N PRO A 108 -1.53 10.89 12.71
CA PRO A 108 -1.08 11.64 11.55
C PRO A 108 0.27 11.15 11.04
N ILE A 109 0.47 11.19 9.73
CA ILE A 109 1.69 10.68 9.12
C ILE A 109 2.82 11.72 9.20
N LYS A 110 4.04 11.21 9.24
CA LYS A 110 5.24 12.01 9.07
C LYS A 110 5.90 11.59 7.76
N ALA A 111 6.12 12.56 6.88
CA ALA A 111 6.62 12.28 5.54
C ALA A 111 7.91 11.46 5.55
N ALA A 112 8.86 11.81 6.42
CA ALA A 112 10.13 11.10 6.50
C ALA A 112 9.95 9.64 6.89
N PHE A 113 9.00 9.35 7.78
CA PHE A 113 8.74 7.98 8.22
C PHE A 113 8.06 7.16 7.13
N VAL A 114 7.11 7.76 6.40
CA VAL A 114 6.46 7.09 5.28
C VAL A 114 7.50 6.74 4.22
N LEU A 115 8.34 7.69 3.86
CA LEU A 115 9.39 7.49 2.86
C LEU A 115 10.36 6.39 3.28
N GLN A 116 10.82 6.42 4.53
CA GLN A 116 11.75 5.42 5.03
C GLN A 116 11.14 4.03 5.01
N THR A 117 9.87 3.91 5.42
CA THR A 117 9.16 2.64 5.42
C THR A 117 9.05 2.07 4.01
N VAL A 118 8.65 2.91 3.06
CA VAL A 118 8.51 2.48 1.66
C VAL A 118 9.87 2.06 1.10
N ARG A 119 10.91 2.85 1.32
CA ARG A 119 12.26 2.52 0.84
C ARG A 119 12.74 1.17 1.39
N SER A 120 12.54 0.93 2.68
CA SER A 120 12.95 -0.33 3.30
C SER A 120 12.25 -1.53 2.67
N LEU A 121 10.95 -1.41 2.46
CA LEU A 121 10.17 -2.53 1.94
C LEU A 121 10.46 -2.80 0.48
N ILE A 122 10.68 -1.76 -0.32
CA ILE A 122 11.03 -1.92 -1.72
C ILE A 122 12.39 -2.60 -1.85
N ALA A 123 13.36 -2.20 -1.04
CA ALA A 123 14.71 -2.78 -1.09
C ALA A 123 14.72 -4.26 -0.69
N ALA A 124 13.81 -4.65 0.23
CA ALA A 124 13.76 -6.02 0.75
C ALA A 124 12.85 -6.94 -0.04
N SER A 125 12.02 -6.39 -0.95
CA SER A 125 10.97 -7.17 -1.60
C SER A 125 11.45 -7.77 -2.91
N PRO A 126 10.91 -8.96 -3.31
CA PRO A 126 11.19 -9.49 -4.63
C PRO A 126 10.58 -8.59 -5.70
N PRO A 127 11.04 -8.71 -6.96
CA PRO A 127 10.43 -7.95 -8.05
C PRO A 127 8.94 -8.27 -8.17
N ALA A 128 8.16 -7.27 -8.57
CA ALA A 128 6.74 -7.50 -8.83
C ALA A 128 6.57 -8.48 -9.99
N ALA A 129 5.45 -9.21 -9.97
CA ALA A 129 5.13 -10.14 -11.04
C ALA A 129 5.09 -9.38 -12.38
N GLY A 130 5.61 -9.98 -13.44
CA GLY A 130 5.70 -9.36 -14.75
C GLY A 130 6.96 -8.55 -14.98
N ARG A 131 7.79 -8.36 -13.94
CA ARG A 131 9.10 -7.75 -14.08
C ARG A 131 10.17 -8.86 -14.10
N PRO A 132 11.31 -8.64 -14.81
CA PRO A 132 12.36 -9.63 -14.81
C PRO A 132 12.88 -9.88 -13.40
N ALA A 133 13.06 -11.14 -13.06
CA ALA A 133 13.82 -11.50 -11.87
C ALA A 133 15.30 -11.33 -12.25
N ILE A 134 16.03 -10.72 -11.41
CA ILE A 134 17.43 -10.47 -11.67
C ILE A 134 18.25 -11.63 -11.12
#